data_06428589f466052c68b1dae8a6031046
#
_entry.id   06428589f466052c68b1dae8a6031046
#
_cell.length_a   1.000
_cell.length_b   1.000
_cell.length_c   1.000
_cell.angle_alpha   90.00
_cell.angle_beta   90.00
_cell.angle_gamma   90.00
#
_symmetry.space_group_name_H-M   'P 1'
#
loop_
_entity.id
_entity.type
_entity.pdbx_description
1 polymer ?
#
loop_
_entity_poly.entity_id
_entity_poly.type
_entity_poly.pdbx_seq_one_letter_code
_entity_poly.pdbx_strand_id
1 'polypeptide(L)'
;MDAKITKTRIAHMLSYDWLKIVGLAVALMLFWNLIFTMTATRVRPSQQFTVFNHQANRPLSEDFFNDLGDALQGDTFSYEVIETTTNDLTEAGEYVSILLDSRLKIHEADVMFIPKLVDPSTAYEENGETKYKANYLQSFLRSNRSYLYDLDPEKEGGYFYELKAYLNGYYGNYKNAETIDEEKIEKDFRDRAKKNKDKRFKTEEQLALGAQKEIERVQKYRDALIKLEGFVESGIVAFEEVEAQSMEYQFKGKFALNLCPNKDTMDELKKYASYSEKVVGEDGKETLRKTAKDMCVMFFDTKGTEESFEYESLLYVVHLIETCRAA
;
A
#
# COMPACT_ATOMS: atom_id res chain seq x y z
N MET A 1 53.50 17.15 -39.09
CA MET A 1 53.68 15.75 -38.69
C MET A 1 52.33 15.05 -38.71
N ASP A 2 52.02 14.38 -39.82
CA ASP A 2 50.77 13.61 -39.93
C ASP A 2 50.88 12.34 -39.06
N ALA A 3 50.26 12.33 -37.92
CA ALA A 3 50.20 11.15 -37.05
C ALA A 3 49.11 10.20 -37.53
N LYS A 4 49.32 9.56 -38.71
CA LYS A 4 48.44 8.49 -39.13
C LYS A 4 48.44 7.36 -38.12
N ILE A 5 47.28 7.06 -37.58
CA ILE A 5 47.06 5.92 -36.66
C ILE A 5 47.14 4.66 -37.53
N THR A 6 48.24 3.91 -37.43
CA THR A 6 48.42 2.63 -38.15
C THR A 6 48.06 1.46 -37.25
N LYS A 7 47.61 0.33 -37.86
CA LYS A 7 47.26 -0.92 -37.14
C LYS A 7 48.42 -1.39 -36.23
N THR A 8 49.66 -1.21 -36.67
CA THR A 8 50.87 -1.58 -35.91
C THR A 8 51.04 -0.74 -34.65
N ARG A 9 50.74 0.56 -34.73
CA ARG A 9 50.78 1.46 -33.56
C ARG A 9 49.72 1.12 -32.55
N ILE A 10 48.49 0.79 -33.01
CA ILE A 10 47.42 0.35 -32.12
C ILE A 10 47.80 -1.00 -31.46
N ALA A 11 48.37 -1.94 -32.20
CA ALA A 11 48.82 -3.22 -31.64
C ALA A 11 49.92 -3.04 -30.59
N HIS A 12 50.88 -2.14 -30.80
CA HIS A 12 51.93 -1.82 -29.82
C HIS A 12 51.34 -1.12 -28.59
N MET A 13 50.44 -0.20 -28.75
CA MET A 13 49.74 0.47 -27.67
C MET A 13 48.92 -0.52 -26.82
N LEU A 14 48.20 -1.42 -27.47
CA LEU A 14 47.43 -2.45 -26.78
C LEU A 14 48.29 -3.49 -26.06
N SER A 15 49.48 -3.81 -26.58
CA SER A 15 50.39 -4.80 -25.95
C SER A 15 51.15 -4.24 -24.74
N TYR A 16 51.46 -2.94 -24.74
CA TYR A 16 52.27 -2.32 -23.68
C TYR A 16 51.46 -1.58 -22.63
N ASP A 17 50.34 -0.94 -23.03
CA ASP A 17 49.54 -0.08 -22.19
C ASP A 17 48.14 -0.68 -21.88
N TRP A 18 47.89 -1.94 -22.21
CA TRP A 18 46.59 -2.55 -22.04
C TRP A 18 46.09 -2.49 -20.58
N LEU A 19 46.98 -2.69 -19.60
CA LEU A 19 46.66 -2.57 -18.18
C LEU A 19 46.23 -1.15 -17.81
N LYS A 20 46.87 -0.13 -18.41
CA LYS A 20 46.45 1.29 -18.17
C LYS A 20 45.11 1.60 -18.82
N ILE A 21 44.88 1.06 -20.04
CA ILE A 21 43.62 1.21 -20.77
C ILE A 21 42.46 0.54 -20.01
N VAL A 22 42.66 -0.68 -19.54
CA VAL A 22 41.70 -1.42 -18.74
C VAL A 22 41.46 -0.71 -17.40
N GLY A 23 42.54 -0.28 -16.72
CA GLY A 23 42.43 0.48 -15.47
C GLY A 23 41.63 1.78 -15.65
N LEU A 24 41.92 2.52 -16.73
CA LEU A 24 41.15 3.74 -17.06
C LEU A 24 39.67 3.42 -17.38
N ALA A 25 39.41 2.37 -18.13
CA ALA A 25 38.02 1.97 -18.44
C ALA A 25 37.24 1.59 -17.18
N VAL A 26 37.86 0.83 -16.27
CA VAL A 26 37.26 0.48 -14.96
C VAL A 26 37.04 1.74 -14.11
N ALA A 27 38.04 2.64 -14.05
CA ALA A 27 37.89 3.89 -13.32
C ALA A 27 36.76 4.78 -13.88
N LEU A 28 36.62 4.86 -15.21
CA LEU A 28 35.51 5.59 -15.86
C LEU A 28 34.16 4.93 -15.58
N MET A 29 34.09 3.59 -15.58
CA MET A 29 32.87 2.85 -15.22
C MET A 29 32.46 3.11 -13.77
N LEU A 30 33.40 3.07 -12.84
CA LEU A 30 33.16 3.35 -11.43
C LEU A 30 32.73 4.83 -11.24
N PHE A 31 33.39 5.76 -11.92
CA PHE A 31 33.05 7.17 -11.87
C PHE A 31 31.67 7.44 -12.46
N TRP A 32 31.33 6.81 -13.58
CA TRP A 32 30.00 6.89 -14.18
C TRP A 32 28.92 6.33 -13.25
N ASN A 33 29.19 5.16 -12.66
CA ASN A 33 28.28 4.55 -11.69
C ASN A 33 28.10 5.44 -10.45
N LEU A 34 29.18 6.07 -9.99
CA LEU A 34 29.11 7.03 -8.87
C LEU A 34 28.28 8.27 -9.23
N ILE A 35 28.50 8.87 -10.41
CA ILE A 35 27.68 10.00 -10.88
C ILE A 35 26.21 9.57 -11.00
N PHE A 36 25.94 8.43 -11.62
CA PHE A 36 24.58 7.92 -11.78
C PHE A 36 23.89 7.71 -10.43
N THR A 37 24.57 7.08 -9.47
CA THR A 37 24.02 6.87 -8.12
C THR A 37 23.83 8.16 -7.32
N MET A 38 24.65 9.18 -7.56
CA MET A 38 24.51 10.48 -6.89
C MET A 38 23.47 11.40 -7.56
N THR A 39 23.24 11.24 -8.86
CA THR A 39 22.30 12.07 -9.63
C THR A 39 20.94 11.39 -9.87
N ALA A 40 20.86 10.08 -9.70
CA ALA A 40 19.61 9.36 -9.81
C ALA A 40 18.61 9.87 -8.75
N THR A 41 17.48 10.39 -9.21
CA THR A 41 16.37 10.76 -8.34
C THR A 41 15.84 9.46 -7.72
N ARG A 42 16.08 9.27 -6.44
CA ARG A 42 15.54 8.13 -5.71
C ARG A 42 14.18 8.51 -5.17
N VAL A 43 13.20 7.69 -5.43
CA VAL A 43 11.90 7.76 -4.76
C VAL A 43 12.15 7.59 -3.26
N ARG A 44 11.62 8.49 -2.45
CA ARG A 44 11.73 8.40 -0.99
C ARG A 44 10.67 7.44 -0.47
N PRO A 45 10.87 6.81 0.69
CA PRO A 45 9.82 6.00 1.31
C PRO A 45 8.48 6.74 1.45
N SER A 46 8.52 8.05 1.77
CA SER A 46 7.37 8.94 1.82
C SER A 46 6.71 9.26 0.46
N GLN A 47 7.23 8.73 -0.63
CA GLN A 47 6.71 8.89 -1.98
C GLN A 47 6.31 7.55 -2.59
N GLN A 48 6.45 6.47 -1.82
CA GLN A 48 6.15 5.11 -2.24
C GLN A 48 4.98 4.56 -1.44
N PHE A 49 3.87 4.29 -2.13
CA PHE A 49 2.73 3.60 -1.54
C PHE A 49 2.95 2.10 -1.66
N THR A 50 2.92 1.40 -0.54
CA THR A 50 3.29 -0.01 -0.47
C THR A 50 2.08 -0.90 -0.22
N VAL A 51 1.84 -1.80 -1.17
CA VAL A 51 0.79 -2.82 -1.13
C VAL A 51 1.42 -4.16 -0.81
N PHE A 52 0.93 -4.82 0.23
CA PHE A 52 1.31 -6.20 0.54
C PHE A 52 0.19 -7.17 0.20
N ASN A 53 0.58 -8.34 -0.30
CA ASN A 53 -0.30 -9.49 -0.40
C ASN A 53 0.21 -10.61 0.49
N HIS A 54 -0.65 -11.16 1.32
CA HIS A 54 -0.30 -12.24 2.24
C HIS A 54 -1.26 -13.42 2.09
N GLN A 55 -0.68 -14.61 1.89
CA GLN A 55 -1.42 -15.88 1.78
C GLN A 55 -2.35 -16.01 0.57
N ALA A 56 -2.20 -15.23 -0.47
CA ALA A 56 -2.82 -15.53 -1.75
C ALA A 56 -2.09 -16.71 -2.42
N ASN A 57 -2.83 -17.61 -3.05
CA ASN A 57 -2.26 -18.79 -3.71
C ASN A 57 -1.67 -18.49 -5.08
N ARG A 58 -1.67 -17.25 -5.51
CA ARG A 58 -1.02 -16.79 -6.73
C ARG A 58 -0.48 -15.39 -6.54
N PRO A 59 0.61 -15.05 -7.23
CA PRO A 59 1.10 -13.69 -7.25
C PRO A 59 -0.03 -12.74 -7.64
N LEU A 60 -0.09 -11.61 -6.97
CA LEU A 60 -0.92 -10.50 -7.43
C LEU A 60 -0.49 -10.12 -8.84
N SER A 61 -1.42 -9.61 -9.62
CA SER A 61 -1.06 -8.85 -10.81
C SER A 61 -0.41 -7.55 -10.36
N GLU A 62 0.92 -7.55 -10.20
CA GLU A 62 1.68 -6.38 -9.73
C GLU A 62 1.34 -5.14 -10.56
N ASP A 63 1.33 -5.28 -11.89
CA ASP A 63 0.98 -4.18 -12.80
C ASP A 63 -0.40 -3.59 -12.46
N PHE A 64 -1.42 -4.43 -12.27
CA PHE A 64 -2.76 -3.94 -11.94
C PHE A 64 -2.79 -3.17 -10.62
N PHE A 65 -2.14 -3.69 -9.57
CA PHE A 65 -2.13 -3.03 -8.26
C PHE A 65 -1.25 -1.79 -8.24
N ASN A 66 -0.19 -1.76 -9.02
CA ASN A 66 0.66 -0.58 -9.18
C ASN A 66 -0.07 0.52 -9.97
N ASP A 67 -0.77 0.16 -11.04
CA ASP A 67 -1.55 1.11 -11.86
C ASP A 67 -2.69 1.78 -11.05
N LEU A 68 -3.29 1.06 -10.08
CA LEU A 68 -4.26 1.66 -9.16
C LEU A 68 -3.67 2.83 -8.37
N GLY A 69 -2.37 2.84 -8.15
CA GLY A 69 -1.67 3.91 -7.45
C GLY A 69 -1.72 5.26 -8.18
N ASP A 70 -1.99 5.28 -9.47
CA ASP A 70 -2.12 6.53 -10.24
C ASP A 70 -3.25 7.43 -9.68
N ALA A 71 -4.28 6.82 -9.10
CA ALA A 71 -5.37 7.55 -8.45
C ALA A 71 -4.93 8.33 -7.18
N LEU A 72 -3.78 7.94 -6.61
CA LEU A 72 -3.22 8.55 -5.39
C LEU A 72 -2.31 9.74 -5.68
N GLN A 73 -1.91 9.93 -6.94
CA GLN A 73 -0.96 10.97 -7.31
C GLN A 73 -1.50 12.35 -6.92
N GLY A 74 -0.66 13.10 -6.23
CA GLY A 74 -0.92 14.45 -5.79
C GLY A 74 0.39 15.14 -5.44
N ASP A 75 0.52 16.39 -5.83
CA ASP A 75 1.72 17.19 -5.56
C ASP A 75 1.42 18.22 -4.47
N THR A 76 1.23 17.68 -3.27
CA THR A 76 1.15 18.49 -2.05
C THR A 76 2.32 18.18 -1.16
N PHE A 77 2.77 18.56 -0.24
CA PHE A 77 3.88 18.24 0.66
C PHE A 77 4.87 17.15 0.18
N SER A 78 5.62 16.61 1.14
CA SER A 78 6.61 15.56 0.93
C SER A 78 6.01 14.17 0.70
N TYR A 79 4.75 13.98 1.00
CA TYR A 79 4.03 12.72 0.82
C TYR A 79 3.22 12.65 -0.48
N GLU A 80 3.76 13.20 -1.55
CA GLU A 80 3.29 12.92 -2.89
C GLU A 80 3.58 11.45 -3.24
N VAL A 81 2.55 10.69 -3.58
CA VAL A 81 2.75 9.32 -4.10
C VAL A 81 3.28 9.41 -5.52
N ILE A 82 4.50 8.98 -5.73
CA ILE A 82 5.16 8.91 -7.05
C ILE A 82 5.15 7.49 -7.58
N GLU A 83 5.24 6.51 -6.71
CA GLU A 83 5.34 5.10 -7.07
C GLU A 83 4.47 4.26 -6.14
N THR A 84 3.75 3.31 -6.71
CA THR A 84 3.09 2.24 -5.96
C THR A 84 3.86 0.95 -6.17
N THR A 85 4.17 0.26 -5.08
CA THR A 85 4.90 -1.01 -5.13
C THR A 85 4.07 -2.12 -4.51
N THR A 86 3.94 -3.22 -5.23
CA THR A 86 3.27 -4.42 -4.74
C THR A 86 4.28 -5.47 -4.33
N ASN A 87 4.13 -6.00 -3.12
CA ASN A 87 4.98 -7.04 -2.57
C ASN A 87 4.13 -8.28 -2.26
N ASP A 88 4.37 -9.36 -3.01
CA ASP A 88 3.73 -10.64 -2.74
C ASP A 88 4.53 -11.44 -1.71
N LEU A 89 4.01 -11.51 -0.50
CA LEU A 89 4.65 -12.24 0.59
C LEU A 89 4.50 -13.76 0.46
N THR A 90 3.63 -14.26 -0.41
CA THR A 90 3.46 -15.72 -0.64
C THR A 90 4.70 -16.36 -1.23
N GLU A 91 5.47 -15.64 -2.02
CA GLU A 91 6.68 -16.13 -2.65
C GLU A 91 7.93 -16.06 -1.75
N ALA A 92 7.86 -15.27 -0.67
CA ALA A 92 9.01 -15.04 0.22
C ALA A 92 9.35 -16.23 1.13
N GLY A 93 8.51 -17.27 1.19
CA GLY A 93 8.77 -18.51 1.93
C GLY A 93 9.07 -18.26 3.42
N GLU A 94 10.16 -18.83 3.93
CA GLU A 94 10.56 -18.69 5.34
C GLU A 94 10.99 -17.26 5.73
N TYR A 95 11.29 -16.41 4.75
CA TYR A 95 11.72 -15.03 4.99
C TYR A 95 10.57 -14.02 5.14
N VAL A 96 9.32 -14.44 4.95
CA VAL A 96 8.12 -13.58 5.07
C VAL A 96 8.12 -12.79 6.37
N SER A 97 8.33 -13.46 7.49
CA SER A 97 8.27 -12.82 8.80
C SER A 97 9.37 -11.77 9.00
N ILE A 98 10.57 -12.05 8.51
CA ILE A 98 11.72 -11.13 8.62
C ILE A 98 11.50 -9.90 7.73
N LEU A 99 11.07 -10.12 6.49
CA LEU A 99 10.82 -9.04 5.54
C LEU A 99 9.70 -8.14 6.04
N LEU A 100 8.59 -8.72 6.47
CA LEU A 100 7.45 -8.00 7.00
C LEU A 100 7.81 -7.21 8.27
N ASP A 101 8.44 -7.87 9.25
CA ASP A 101 8.85 -7.21 10.50
C ASP A 101 9.80 -6.03 10.26
N SER A 102 10.71 -6.17 9.31
CA SER A 102 11.61 -5.06 8.94
C SER A 102 10.87 -3.89 8.31
N ARG A 103 9.90 -4.13 7.43
CA ARG A 103 9.09 -3.10 6.77
C ARG A 103 8.12 -2.42 7.73
N LEU A 104 7.45 -3.19 8.57
CA LEU A 104 6.53 -2.65 9.57
C LEU A 104 7.24 -1.75 10.58
N LYS A 105 8.45 -2.12 11.02
CA LYS A 105 9.24 -1.31 11.96
C LYS A 105 9.67 0.05 11.41
N ILE A 106 9.79 0.18 10.11
CA ILE A 106 10.12 1.45 9.46
C ILE A 106 8.91 2.12 8.82
N HIS A 107 7.71 1.62 9.12
CA HIS A 107 6.44 2.15 8.62
C HIS A 107 6.34 2.22 7.07
N GLU A 108 6.96 1.28 6.38
CA GLU A 108 6.88 1.14 4.91
C GLU A 108 5.78 0.14 4.50
N ALA A 109 4.57 0.31 5.00
CA ALA A 109 3.42 -0.51 4.65
C ALA A 109 2.16 0.34 4.73
N ASP A 110 1.35 0.37 3.68
CA ASP A 110 0.12 1.15 3.65
C ASP A 110 -1.11 0.26 3.67
N VAL A 111 -1.19 -0.74 2.80
CA VAL A 111 -2.31 -1.68 2.76
C VAL A 111 -1.83 -3.12 2.61
N MET A 112 -2.59 -4.07 3.14
CA MET A 112 -2.34 -5.50 2.99
C MET A 112 -3.60 -6.26 2.65
N PHE A 113 -3.52 -7.07 1.61
CA PHE A 113 -4.55 -8.04 1.25
C PHE A 113 -4.28 -9.38 1.93
N ILE A 114 -5.27 -9.91 2.61
CA ILE A 114 -5.19 -11.18 3.32
C ILE A 114 -6.54 -11.91 3.27
N PRO A 115 -6.61 -13.19 2.88
CA PRO A 115 -7.87 -13.92 2.88
C PRO A 115 -8.27 -14.35 4.30
N LYS A 116 -9.56 -14.30 4.61
CA LYS A 116 -10.14 -14.84 5.85
C LYS A 116 -10.29 -16.36 5.76
N LEU A 117 -9.23 -17.04 5.36
CA LEU A 117 -9.17 -18.49 5.28
C LEU A 117 -8.59 -19.09 6.55
N VAL A 118 -8.96 -20.34 6.79
CA VAL A 118 -8.37 -21.17 7.84
C VAL A 118 -6.84 -21.20 7.72
N ASP A 119 -6.15 -20.92 8.82
CA ASP A 119 -4.70 -21.01 8.88
C ASP A 119 -4.28 -22.46 9.22
N PRO A 120 -3.69 -23.20 8.26
CA PRO A 120 -3.30 -24.58 8.46
C PRO A 120 -2.27 -24.77 9.59
N SER A 121 -1.46 -23.76 9.90
CA SER A 121 -0.46 -23.79 10.96
C SER A 121 -1.09 -23.88 12.36
N THR A 122 -2.39 -23.55 12.46
CA THR A 122 -3.16 -23.59 13.71
C THR A 122 -3.94 -24.90 13.92
N ALA A 123 -3.68 -25.91 13.07
CA ALA A 123 -4.34 -27.21 13.13
C ALA A 123 -4.09 -27.94 14.47
N TYR A 124 -5.13 -28.62 14.97
CA TYR A 124 -5.06 -29.52 16.12
C TYR A 124 -6.05 -30.65 15.96
N GLU A 125 -5.76 -31.78 16.58
CA GLU A 125 -6.65 -32.95 16.57
C GLU A 125 -7.61 -32.93 17.77
N GLU A 126 -8.90 -33.08 17.51
CA GLU A 126 -9.93 -33.24 18.54
C GLU A 126 -10.96 -34.28 18.11
N ASN A 127 -11.11 -35.33 18.90
CA ASN A 127 -12.02 -36.47 18.61
C ASN A 127 -11.78 -37.18 17.28
N GLY A 128 -10.52 -37.18 16.77
CA GLY A 128 -10.18 -37.76 15.47
C GLY A 128 -10.48 -36.88 14.26
N GLU A 129 -10.84 -35.62 14.50
CA GLU A 129 -11.06 -34.61 13.46
C GLU A 129 -10.01 -33.51 13.57
N THR A 130 -9.48 -33.07 12.43
CA THR A 130 -8.59 -31.92 12.36
C THR A 130 -9.40 -30.62 12.48
N LYS A 131 -9.15 -29.86 13.53
CA LYS A 131 -9.73 -28.53 13.77
C LYS A 131 -8.65 -27.44 13.69
N TYR A 132 -9.08 -26.21 13.58
CA TYR A 132 -8.19 -25.06 13.44
C TYR A 132 -8.55 -23.97 14.45
N LYS A 133 -7.53 -23.38 15.07
CA LYS A 133 -7.69 -22.36 16.12
C LYS A 133 -7.89 -20.95 15.59
N ALA A 134 -7.45 -20.69 14.37
CA ALA A 134 -7.50 -19.35 13.78
C ALA A 134 -7.57 -19.39 12.24
N ASN A 135 -7.99 -18.30 11.66
CA ASN A 135 -7.78 -17.98 10.26
C ASN A 135 -6.51 -17.13 10.08
N TYR A 136 -6.07 -16.92 8.82
CA TYR A 136 -4.89 -16.13 8.52
C TYR A 136 -4.96 -14.70 9.07
N LEU A 137 -6.11 -14.04 8.98
CA LEU A 137 -6.32 -12.70 9.51
C LEU A 137 -6.12 -12.66 11.04
N GLN A 138 -6.67 -13.61 11.77
CA GLN A 138 -6.47 -13.73 13.22
C GLN A 138 -5.02 -14.03 13.58
N SER A 139 -4.37 -14.93 12.83
CA SER A 139 -2.96 -15.27 13.04
C SER A 139 -2.06 -14.06 12.83
N PHE A 140 -2.30 -13.30 11.77
CA PHE A 140 -1.56 -12.09 11.49
C PHE A 140 -1.72 -11.03 12.59
N LEU A 141 -2.95 -10.79 13.02
CA LEU A 141 -3.27 -9.80 14.05
C LEU A 141 -2.66 -10.11 15.41
N ARG A 142 -2.49 -11.39 15.76
CA ARG A 142 -1.84 -11.79 17.02
C ARG A 142 -0.44 -11.22 17.19
N SER A 143 0.30 -11.07 16.10
CA SER A 143 1.69 -10.61 16.11
C SER A 143 1.86 -9.16 15.71
N ASN A 144 0.95 -8.61 14.88
CA ASN A 144 1.18 -7.35 14.18
C ASN A 144 0.13 -6.27 14.46
N ARG A 145 -0.77 -6.50 15.43
CA ARG A 145 -1.88 -5.58 15.74
C ARG A 145 -1.45 -4.14 15.99
N SER A 146 -0.28 -3.93 16.60
CA SER A 146 0.23 -2.60 16.95
C SER A 146 0.61 -1.74 15.74
N TYR A 147 0.73 -2.34 14.56
CA TYR A 147 1.03 -1.66 13.31
C TYR A 147 -0.21 -1.37 12.46
N LEU A 148 -1.41 -1.69 12.96
CA LEU A 148 -2.64 -1.60 12.18
C LEU A 148 -3.62 -0.63 12.81
N TYR A 149 -4.32 0.10 11.95
CA TYR A 149 -5.47 0.87 12.36
C TYR A 149 -6.64 -0.03 12.78
N ASP A 150 -7.37 0.42 13.78
CA ASP A 150 -8.74 -0.03 13.97
C ASP A 150 -9.63 0.72 12.95
N LEU A 151 -10.39 -0.03 12.18
CA LEU A 151 -11.27 0.51 11.14
C LEU A 151 -12.70 0.75 11.63
N ASP A 152 -12.98 0.60 12.93
CA ASP A 152 -14.30 0.89 13.46
C ASP A 152 -14.60 2.40 13.36
N PRO A 153 -15.64 2.79 12.58
CA PRO A 153 -15.97 4.20 12.39
C PRO A 153 -16.41 4.92 13.66
N GLU A 154 -16.79 4.18 14.72
CA GLU A 154 -17.28 4.71 15.98
C GLU A 154 -16.19 4.69 17.08
N LYS A 155 -15.03 4.10 16.81
CA LYS A 155 -13.97 3.98 17.80
C LYS A 155 -13.01 5.15 17.74
N GLU A 156 -12.90 5.88 18.83
CA GLU A 156 -11.94 6.98 18.99
C GLU A 156 -10.50 6.50 18.72
N GLY A 157 -9.75 7.28 17.93
CA GLY A 157 -8.41 6.95 17.48
C GLY A 157 -8.37 5.92 16.34
N GLY A 158 -9.51 5.41 15.88
CA GLY A 158 -9.61 4.56 14.69
C GLY A 158 -9.49 5.36 13.39
N TYR A 159 -9.09 4.70 12.32
CA TYR A 159 -8.84 5.32 11.01
C TYR A 159 -10.02 6.18 10.51
N PHE A 160 -11.21 5.59 10.46
CA PHE A 160 -12.39 6.29 9.95
C PHE A 160 -12.95 7.32 10.94
N TYR A 161 -12.76 7.13 12.23
CA TYR A 161 -13.11 8.13 13.24
C TYR A 161 -12.28 9.41 13.05
N GLU A 162 -10.96 9.27 12.93
CA GLU A 162 -10.03 10.38 12.71
C GLU A 162 -10.30 11.08 11.36
N LEU A 163 -10.53 10.29 10.30
CA LEU A 163 -10.87 10.85 8.99
C LEU A 163 -12.16 11.68 9.03
N LYS A 164 -13.21 11.17 9.70
CA LYS A 164 -14.47 11.92 9.88
C LYS A 164 -14.24 13.22 10.65
N ALA A 165 -13.44 13.18 11.71
CA ALA A 165 -13.07 14.36 12.48
C ALA A 165 -12.29 15.37 11.62
N TYR A 166 -11.31 14.91 10.85
CA TYR A 166 -10.54 15.72 9.91
C TYR A 166 -11.44 16.41 8.87
N LEU A 167 -12.31 15.65 8.20
CA LEU A 167 -13.22 16.19 7.20
C LEU A 167 -14.24 17.16 7.82
N ASN A 168 -14.80 16.85 8.99
CA ASN A 168 -15.70 17.75 9.69
C ASN A 168 -15.02 19.05 10.10
N GLY A 169 -13.71 19.05 10.28
CA GLY A 169 -12.93 20.25 10.52
C GLY A 169 -13.00 21.27 9.38
N TYR A 170 -13.24 20.82 8.14
CA TYR A 170 -13.32 21.67 6.94
C TYR A 170 -14.75 21.82 6.39
N TYR A 171 -15.61 20.84 6.63
CA TYR A 171 -16.98 20.85 6.11
C TYR A 171 -18.03 21.21 7.18
N GLY A 172 -17.67 21.20 8.48
CA GLY A 172 -18.63 21.21 9.57
C GLY A 172 -19.40 19.88 9.67
N ASN A 173 -20.01 19.44 8.58
CA ASN A 173 -20.60 18.11 8.44
C ASN A 173 -20.30 17.58 7.03
N TYR A 174 -19.33 16.66 6.91
CA TYR A 174 -18.85 16.17 5.62
C TYR A 174 -19.93 15.50 4.76
N LYS A 175 -20.97 14.91 5.36
CA LYS A 175 -22.06 14.25 4.62
C LYS A 175 -22.98 15.25 3.91
N ASN A 176 -23.32 16.33 4.58
CA ASN A 176 -24.41 17.23 4.18
C ASN A 176 -23.94 18.60 3.72
N ALA A 177 -22.66 18.94 3.89
CA ALA A 177 -22.16 20.24 3.49
C ALA A 177 -22.09 20.37 1.96
N GLU A 178 -22.61 21.46 1.44
CA GLU A 178 -22.52 21.81 0.02
C GLU A 178 -21.18 22.46 -0.32
N THR A 179 -20.53 23.11 0.65
CA THR A 179 -19.27 23.84 0.47
C THR A 179 -18.22 23.39 1.49
N ILE A 180 -16.98 23.53 1.09
CA ILE A 180 -15.80 23.31 1.93
C ILE A 180 -15.20 24.65 2.36
N ASP A 181 -14.61 24.71 3.52
CA ASP A 181 -13.87 25.89 4.01
C ASP A 181 -12.48 25.95 3.35
N GLU A 182 -12.44 26.46 2.12
CA GLU A 182 -11.22 26.59 1.34
C GLU A 182 -10.21 27.53 2.01
N GLU A 183 -10.67 28.60 2.65
CA GLU A 183 -9.78 29.56 3.34
C GLU A 183 -9.03 28.89 4.49
N LYS A 184 -9.71 28.03 5.23
CA LYS A 184 -9.09 27.27 6.31
C LYS A 184 -8.09 26.27 5.79
N ILE A 185 -8.41 25.52 4.72
CA ILE A 185 -7.47 24.57 4.10
C ILE A 185 -6.24 25.29 3.60
N GLU A 186 -6.41 26.40 2.88
CA GLU A 186 -5.28 27.20 2.38
C GLU A 186 -4.38 27.68 3.52
N LYS A 187 -4.97 28.19 4.60
CA LYS A 187 -4.24 28.64 5.78
C LYS A 187 -3.45 27.48 6.41
N ASP A 188 -4.10 26.35 6.66
CA ASP A 188 -3.48 25.19 7.30
C ASP A 188 -2.35 24.63 6.42
N PHE A 189 -2.54 24.61 5.09
CA PHE A 189 -1.51 24.23 4.13
C PHE A 189 -0.30 25.16 4.20
N ARG A 190 -0.50 26.49 4.17
CA ARG A 190 0.56 27.49 4.22
C ARG A 190 1.34 27.41 5.53
N ASP A 191 0.64 27.22 6.65
CA ASP A 191 1.26 27.06 7.96
C ASP A 191 2.14 25.80 8.03
N ARG A 192 1.69 24.69 7.48
CA ARG A 192 2.47 23.44 7.38
C ARG A 192 3.68 23.59 6.46
N ALA A 193 3.50 24.17 5.27
CA ALA A 193 4.57 24.40 4.33
C ALA A 193 5.70 25.27 4.93
N LYS A 194 5.33 26.30 5.69
CA LYS A 194 6.26 27.18 6.40
C LYS A 194 6.96 26.44 7.55
N LYS A 195 6.22 25.68 8.36
CA LYS A 195 6.79 24.90 9.47
C LYS A 195 7.79 23.87 8.98
N ASN A 196 7.48 23.14 7.92
CA ASN A 196 8.32 22.08 7.36
C ASN A 196 9.43 22.62 6.45
N LYS A 197 9.45 23.93 6.16
CA LYS A 197 10.42 24.58 5.24
C LYS A 197 10.50 23.86 3.89
N ASP A 198 9.35 23.44 3.37
CA ASP A 198 9.28 22.69 2.12
C ASP A 198 9.80 23.54 0.96
N LYS A 199 10.84 23.02 0.30
CA LYS A 199 11.54 23.75 -0.77
C LYS A 199 10.73 23.88 -2.06
N ARG A 200 9.63 23.12 -2.21
CA ARG A 200 8.73 23.16 -3.34
C ARG A 200 7.83 24.38 -3.31
N PHE A 201 7.56 24.93 -2.11
CA PHE A 201 6.61 26.02 -1.88
C PHE A 201 7.33 27.30 -1.41
N LYS A 202 8.21 27.84 -2.27
CA LYS A 202 9.00 29.04 -1.96
C LYS A 202 8.38 30.33 -2.46
N THR A 203 7.61 30.26 -3.55
CA THR A 203 6.97 31.43 -4.16
C THR A 203 5.49 31.44 -3.82
N GLU A 204 4.86 32.61 -3.88
CA GLU A 204 3.43 32.74 -3.66
C GLU A 204 2.59 31.94 -4.66
N GLU A 205 3.03 31.86 -5.91
CA GLU A 205 2.39 31.06 -6.95
C GLU A 205 2.45 29.56 -6.62
N GLN A 206 3.59 29.09 -6.13
CA GLN A 206 3.74 27.68 -5.71
C GLN A 206 2.87 27.37 -4.48
N LEU A 207 2.78 28.28 -3.52
CA LEU A 207 1.91 28.14 -2.36
C LEU A 207 0.44 28.10 -2.75
N ALA A 208 0.00 29.00 -3.66
CA ALA A 208 -1.37 29.03 -4.13
C ALA A 208 -1.74 27.73 -4.88
N LEU A 209 -0.86 27.24 -5.76
CA LEU A 209 -1.06 26.00 -6.48
C LEU A 209 -1.11 24.78 -5.52
N GLY A 210 -0.21 24.75 -4.52
CA GLY A 210 -0.20 23.70 -3.52
C GLY A 210 -1.46 23.69 -2.65
N ALA A 211 -1.96 24.87 -2.27
CA ALA A 211 -3.21 25.01 -1.54
C ALA A 211 -4.42 24.52 -2.35
N GLN A 212 -4.47 24.83 -3.65
CA GLN A 212 -5.52 24.32 -4.52
C GLN A 212 -5.50 22.79 -4.60
N LYS A 213 -4.33 22.19 -4.77
CA LYS A 213 -4.19 20.73 -4.76
C LYS A 213 -4.57 20.09 -3.41
N GLU A 214 -4.30 20.77 -2.32
CA GLU A 214 -4.72 20.28 -0.99
C GLU A 214 -6.26 20.34 -0.84
N ILE A 215 -6.92 21.36 -1.39
CA ILE A 215 -8.39 21.42 -1.42
C ILE A 215 -8.94 20.22 -2.22
N GLU A 216 -8.41 19.97 -3.42
CA GLU A 216 -8.80 18.82 -4.24
C GLU A 216 -8.56 17.48 -3.51
N ARG A 217 -7.48 17.37 -2.74
CA ARG A 217 -7.15 16.19 -1.94
C ARG A 217 -8.17 15.95 -0.83
N VAL A 218 -8.55 16.98 -0.09
CA VAL A 218 -9.59 16.89 0.96
C VAL A 218 -10.94 16.51 0.35
N GLN A 219 -11.28 17.04 -0.83
CA GLN A 219 -12.49 16.67 -1.55
C GLN A 219 -12.47 15.19 -1.97
N LYS A 220 -11.34 14.69 -2.50
CA LYS A 220 -11.18 13.26 -2.82
C LYS A 220 -11.38 12.35 -1.62
N TYR A 221 -10.86 12.71 -0.45
CA TYR A 221 -11.05 11.93 0.79
C TYR A 221 -12.51 11.88 1.19
N ARG A 222 -13.23 13.01 1.13
CA ARG A 222 -14.66 13.06 1.40
C ARG A 222 -15.44 12.14 0.46
N ASP A 223 -15.21 12.28 -0.83
CA ASP A 223 -15.92 11.51 -1.86
C ASP A 223 -15.65 10.00 -1.70
N ALA A 224 -14.41 9.63 -1.40
CA ALA A 224 -14.05 8.24 -1.15
C ALA A 224 -14.72 7.69 0.12
N LEU A 225 -14.79 8.49 1.19
CA LEU A 225 -15.47 8.06 2.43
C LEU A 225 -16.96 7.86 2.20
N ILE A 226 -17.63 8.78 1.50
CA ILE A 226 -19.07 8.65 1.19
C ILE A 226 -19.33 7.42 0.31
N LYS A 227 -18.47 7.17 -0.69
CA LYS A 227 -18.57 5.98 -1.54
C LYS A 227 -18.39 4.71 -0.73
N LEU A 228 -17.38 4.65 0.14
CA LEU A 228 -17.16 3.48 0.98
C LEU A 228 -18.35 3.22 1.92
N GLU A 229 -18.88 4.26 2.55
CA GLU A 229 -20.08 4.12 3.39
C GLU A 229 -21.25 3.55 2.58
N GLY A 230 -21.46 4.01 1.35
CA GLY A 230 -22.48 3.45 0.43
C GLY A 230 -22.20 1.98 0.06
N PHE A 231 -20.95 1.57 -0.13
CA PHE A 231 -20.59 0.18 -0.37
C PHE A 231 -20.83 -0.71 0.85
N VAL A 232 -20.58 -0.19 2.04
CA VAL A 232 -20.86 -0.91 3.31
C VAL A 232 -22.38 -1.03 3.51
N GLU A 233 -23.14 0.06 3.35
CA GLU A 233 -24.61 0.05 3.49
C GLU A 233 -25.30 -0.89 2.50
N SER A 234 -24.77 -0.99 1.28
CA SER A 234 -25.28 -1.92 0.25
C SER A 234 -24.80 -3.37 0.41
N GLY A 235 -23.92 -3.65 1.39
CA GLY A 235 -23.39 -5.00 1.63
C GLY A 235 -22.40 -5.49 0.58
N ILE A 236 -21.84 -4.59 -0.24
CA ILE A 236 -20.81 -4.89 -1.23
C ILE A 236 -19.50 -5.22 -0.53
N VAL A 237 -19.17 -4.45 0.49
CA VAL A 237 -18.04 -4.67 1.39
C VAL A 237 -18.53 -4.66 2.84
N ALA A 238 -17.77 -5.22 3.76
CA ALA A 238 -18.13 -5.23 5.18
C ALA A 238 -16.90 -5.06 6.06
N PHE A 239 -17.07 -4.37 7.18
CA PHE A 239 -16.03 -4.38 8.21
C PHE A 239 -15.99 -5.74 8.90
N GLU A 240 -14.79 -6.32 8.98
CA GLU A 240 -14.55 -7.57 9.68
C GLU A 240 -14.23 -7.33 11.15
N GLU A 241 -15.13 -7.78 12.01
CA GLU A 241 -14.86 -7.88 13.43
C GLU A 241 -13.98 -9.09 13.68
N VAL A 242 -12.82 -8.85 14.27
CA VAL A 242 -11.86 -9.90 14.61
C VAL A 242 -11.67 -9.94 16.11
N GLU A 243 -11.84 -11.14 16.67
CA GLU A 243 -11.46 -11.44 18.02
C GLU A 243 -10.27 -12.40 17.98
N ALA A 244 -9.19 -12.05 18.66
CA ALA A 244 -8.02 -12.88 18.74
C ALA A 244 -7.37 -12.76 20.12
N GLN A 245 -6.72 -13.85 20.56
CA GLN A 245 -6.02 -13.92 21.81
C GLN A 245 -4.53 -14.14 21.55
N SER A 246 -3.70 -13.25 22.09
CA SER A 246 -2.25 -13.46 22.20
C SER A 246 -1.91 -14.04 23.58
N MET A 247 -0.62 -14.31 23.85
CA MET A 247 -0.19 -14.76 25.17
C MET A 247 -0.40 -13.70 26.25
N GLU A 248 -0.42 -12.42 25.88
CA GLU A 248 -0.41 -11.30 26.81
C GLU A 248 -1.77 -10.60 26.93
N TYR A 249 -2.60 -10.67 25.88
CA TYR A 249 -3.87 -9.94 25.84
C TYR A 249 -4.87 -10.56 24.86
N GLN A 250 -6.14 -10.35 25.15
CA GLN A 250 -7.24 -10.59 24.23
C GLN A 250 -7.66 -9.24 23.62
N PHE A 251 -7.93 -9.23 22.33
CA PHE A 251 -8.43 -8.04 21.67
C PHE A 251 -9.61 -8.37 20.75
N LYS A 252 -10.48 -7.39 20.60
CA LYS A 252 -11.62 -7.42 19.70
C LYS A 252 -11.72 -6.06 19.02
N GLY A 253 -11.98 -6.05 17.71
CA GLY A 253 -12.15 -4.82 16.94
C GLY A 253 -12.31 -5.09 15.46
N LYS A 254 -12.52 -4.02 14.69
CA LYS A 254 -12.64 -4.07 13.23
C LYS A 254 -11.30 -3.69 12.60
N PHE A 255 -10.51 -4.67 12.20
CA PHE A 255 -9.15 -4.44 11.68
C PHE A 255 -9.02 -4.66 10.18
N ALA A 256 -10.10 -5.07 9.53
CA ALA A 256 -10.08 -5.32 8.11
C ALA A 256 -11.41 -4.93 7.46
N LEU A 257 -11.33 -4.56 6.20
CA LEU A 257 -12.46 -4.42 5.30
C LEU A 257 -12.51 -5.66 4.41
N ASN A 258 -13.58 -6.44 4.50
CA ASN A 258 -13.85 -7.58 3.65
C ASN A 258 -14.40 -7.07 2.31
N LEU A 259 -13.64 -7.27 1.24
CA LEU A 259 -13.98 -6.81 -0.10
C LEU A 259 -15.02 -7.71 -0.80
N CYS A 260 -15.14 -8.97 -0.36
CA CYS A 260 -16.04 -9.94 -0.93
C CYS A 260 -16.77 -10.73 0.17
N PRO A 261 -17.59 -10.08 1.02
CA PRO A 261 -18.27 -10.73 2.14
C PRO A 261 -19.31 -11.75 1.66
N ASN A 262 -19.84 -11.55 0.47
CA ASN A 262 -20.76 -12.45 -0.18
C ASN A 262 -20.16 -12.97 -1.47
N LYS A 263 -20.49 -14.19 -1.83
CA LYS A 263 -20.11 -14.76 -3.10
C LYS A 263 -20.57 -13.83 -4.23
N ASP A 264 -19.63 -13.49 -5.12
CA ASP A 264 -19.87 -12.76 -6.36
C ASP A 264 -20.01 -11.22 -6.25
N THR A 265 -19.81 -10.59 -5.08
CA THR A 265 -19.87 -9.11 -4.96
C THR A 265 -18.74 -8.39 -5.71
N MET A 266 -17.57 -9.01 -5.81
CA MET A 266 -16.40 -8.50 -6.54
C MET A 266 -15.70 -9.63 -7.29
N ASP A 267 -16.44 -10.34 -8.17
CA ASP A 267 -15.91 -11.52 -8.86
C ASP A 267 -14.72 -11.18 -9.78
N GLU A 268 -14.64 -9.96 -10.28
CA GLU A 268 -13.53 -9.48 -11.09
C GLU A 268 -12.21 -9.42 -10.30
N LEU A 269 -12.24 -9.16 -8.99
CA LEU A 269 -11.05 -9.14 -8.15
C LEU A 269 -10.27 -10.46 -8.21
N LYS A 270 -10.94 -11.61 -8.39
CA LYS A 270 -10.28 -12.91 -8.50
C LYS A 270 -9.32 -13.04 -9.68
N LYS A 271 -9.41 -12.16 -10.67
CA LYS A 271 -8.47 -12.12 -11.80
C LYS A 271 -7.10 -11.61 -11.36
N TYR A 272 -7.08 -10.73 -10.37
CA TYR A 272 -5.91 -9.99 -9.93
C TYR A 272 -5.41 -10.44 -8.56
N ALA A 273 -6.34 -10.77 -7.65
CA ALA A 273 -6.06 -11.30 -6.33
C ALA A 273 -6.99 -12.48 -6.04
N SER A 274 -6.47 -13.67 -5.87
CA SER A 274 -7.27 -14.86 -5.60
C SER A 274 -6.53 -15.86 -4.75
N TYR A 275 -7.28 -16.69 -4.07
CA TYR A 275 -6.82 -17.90 -3.42
C TYR A 275 -7.58 -19.13 -3.92
N SER A 276 -7.12 -20.33 -3.58
CA SER A 276 -7.78 -21.55 -3.97
C SER A 276 -8.61 -22.12 -2.82
N GLU A 277 -9.87 -22.30 -3.05
CA GLU A 277 -10.81 -22.96 -2.14
C GLU A 277 -11.02 -24.41 -2.59
N LYS A 278 -11.02 -25.35 -1.65
CA LYS A 278 -11.42 -26.73 -1.93
C LYS A 278 -12.94 -26.80 -1.99
N VAL A 279 -13.46 -27.24 -3.11
CA VAL A 279 -14.89 -27.46 -3.32
C VAL A 279 -15.12 -28.94 -3.59
N VAL A 280 -16.01 -29.55 -2.85
CA VAL A 280 -16.43 -30.94 -3.09
C VAL A 280 -17.60 -30.91 -4.11
N GLY A 281 -17.35 -31.49 -5.27
CA GLY A 281 -18.39 -31.63 -6.32
C GLY A 281 -19.50 -32.61 -5.93
N GLU A 282 -20.60 -32.63 -6.69
CA GLU A 282 -21.70 -33.60 -6.50
C GLU A 282 -21.25 -35.06 -6.65
N ASP A 283 -20.14 -35.28 -7.35
CA ASP A 283 -19.48 -36.59 -7.50
C ASP A 283 -18.54 -36.96 -6.32
N GLY A 284 -18.51 -36.15 -5.27
CA GLY A 284 -17.69 -36.35 -4.09
C GLY A 284 -16.17 -36.06 -4.31
N LYS A 285 -15.78 -35.55 -5.49
CA LYS A 285 -14.38 -35.22 -5.78
C LYS A 285 -14.05 -33.80 -5.30
N GLU A 286 -12.90 -33.68 -4.64
CA GLU A 286 -12.34 -32.39 -4.30
C GLU A 286 -11.74 -31.73 -5.54
N THR A 287 -12.17 -30.51 -5.83
CA THR A 287 -11.57 -29.64 -6.85
C THR A 287 -11.13 -28.32 -6.22
N LEU A 288 -10.08 -27.71 -6.78
CA LEU A 288 -9.63 -26.38 -6.36
C LEU A 288 -10.29 -25.33 -7.25
N ARG A 289 -11.03 -24.42 -6.63
CA ARG A 289 -11.67 -23.29 -7.29
C ARG A 289 -10.99 -21.98 -6.87
N LYS A 290 -10.69 -21.14 -7.84
CA LYS A 290 -10.25 -19.76 -7.57
C LYS A 290 -11.40 -18.90 -7.08
N THR A 291 -11.15 -18.13 -6.06
CA THR A 291 -12.14 -17.21 -5.48
C THR A 291 -11.45 -16.01 -4.86
N ALA A 292 -12.13 -14.87 -4.80
CA ALA A 292 -11.77 -13.71 -4.00
C ALA A 292 -12.71 -13.56 -2.78
N LYS A 293 -13.61 -14.53 -2.54
CA LYS A 293 -14.50 -14.51 -1.38
C LYS A 293 -13.70 -14.35 -0.09
N ASP A 294 -14.20 -13.50 0.80
CA ASP A 294 -13.56 -13.20 2.08
C ASP A 294 -12.11 -12.67 1.95
N MET A 295 -11.77 -12.05 0.81
CA MET A 295 -10.54 -11.26 0.70
C MET A 295 -10.69 -9.99 1.52
N CYS A 296 -9.83 -9.83 2.49
CA CYS A 296 -9.80 -8.69 3.37
C CYS A 296 -8.64 -7.76 3.03
N VAL A 297 -8.82 -6.47 3.27
CA VAL A 297 -7.75 -5.47 3.24
C VAL A 297 -7.62 -4.82 4.62
N MET A 298 -6.38 -4.68 5.08
CA MET A 298 -6.01 -4.01 6.32
C MET A 298 -5.24 -2.74 6.00
N PHE A 299 -5.37 -1.72 6.86
CA PHE A 299 -4.65 -0.45 6.76
C PHE A 299 -3.59 -0.39 7.85
N PHE A 300 -2.35 -0.10 7.46
CA PHE A 300 -1.26 0.06 8.39
C PHE A 300 -1.24 1.45 9.01
N ASP A 301 -0.86 1.52 10.28
CA ASP A 301 -0.67 2.79 10.98
C ASP A 301 0.69 3.37 10.60
N THR A 302 0.66 4.39 9.76
CA THR A 302 1.83 5.12 9.26
C THR A 302 2.16 6.36 10.06
N LYS A 303 1.41 6.67 11.14
CA LYS A 303 1.59 7.88 11.98
C LYS A 303 2.97 8.03 12.62
N GLY A 304 3.78 6.98 12.61
CA GLY A 304 5.14 7.02 13.14
C GLY A 304 6.14 7.85 12.32
N THR A 305 5.78 8.27 11.12
CA THR A 305 6.63 9.06 10.23
C THR A 305 6.03 10.45 9.99
N GLU A 306 6.85 11.50 10.00
CA GLU A 306 6.40 12.86 9.66
C GLU A 306 5.94 13.00 8.19
N GLU A 307 6.12 11.97 7.39
CA GLU A 307 5.90 11.90 5.94
C GLU A 307 4.96 10.74 5.58
N SER A 308 3.93 10.48 6.37
CA SER A 308 3.00 9.36 6.14
C SER A 308 1.85 9.73 5.21
N PHE A 309 1.34 8.71 4.50
CA PHE A 309 0.07 8.80 3.76
C PHE A 309 -1.09 8.56 4.73
N GLU A 310 -1.76 9.63 5.18
CA GLU A 310 -2.78 9.50 6.21
C GLU A 310 -4.05 8.79 5.70
N TYR A 311 -4.57 9.19 4.53
CA TYR A 311 -5.87 8.69 4.03
C TYR A 311 -5.83 8.18 2.59
N GLU A 312 -4.66 8.03 1.99
CA GLU A 312 -4.46 7.46 0.66
C GLU A 312 -4.87 5.99 0.59
N SER A 313 -4.76 5.26 1.69
CA SER A 313 -5.23 3.87 1.77
C SER A 313 -6.73 3.75 1.45
N LEU A 314 -7.55 4.71 1.90
CA LEU A 314 -8.96 4.77 1.54
C LEU A 314 -9.16 5.03 0.05
N LEU A 315 -8.45 6.03 -0.51
CA LEU A 315 -8.54 6.34 -1.94
C LEU A 315 -8.21 5.11 -2.79
N TYR A 316 -7.12 4.44 -2.43
CA TYR A 316 -6.67 3.22 -3.11
C TYR A 316 -7.73 2.13 -3.11
N VAL A 317 -8.28 1.81 -1.93
CA VAL A 317 -9.25 0.73 -1.78
C VAL A 317 -10.59 1.08 -2.46
N VAL A 318 -11.04 2.32 -2.38
CA VAL A 318 -12.28 2.74 -3.08
C VAL A 318 -12.09 2.65 -4.59
N HIS A 319 -10.95 3.08 -5.12
CA HIS A 319 -10.65 2.97 -6.54
C HIS A 319 -10.57 1.50 -7.00
N LEU A 320 -9.97 0.62 -6.20
CA LEU A 320 -9.98 -0.82 -6.44
C LEU A 320 -11.41 -1.38 -6.54
N ILE A 321 -12.27 -1.03 -5.58
CA ILE A 321 -13.66 -1.49 -5.56
C ILE A 321 -14.40 -1.02 -6.81
N GLU A 322 -14.27 0.25 -7.18
CA GLU A 322 -14.90 0.80 -8.39
C GLU A 322 -14.40 0.09 -9.65
N THR A 323 -13.10 -0.10 -9.80
CA THR A 323 -12.49 -0.76 -10.96
C THR A 323 -12.94 -2.20 -11.09
N CYS A 324 -12.96 -2.96 -10.01
CA CYS A 324 -13.36 -4.37 -10.02
C CYS A 324 -14.89 -4.58 -10.19
N ARG A 325 -15.69 -3.53 -10.04
CA ARG A 325 -17.15 -3.59 -10.23
C ARG A 325 -17.61 -3.09 -11.58
N ALA A 326 -16.85 -2.17 -12.19
CA ALA A 326 -17.19 -1.58 -13.49
C ALA A 326 -16.88 -2.51 -14.67
N ALA A 327 -16.14 -3.59 -14.44
CA ALA A 327 -15.80 -4.61 -15.43
C ALA A 327 -16.79 -5.76 -15.44
#